data_c84d5f41a896aeb2cad282009f1ad539
#
_entry.id   c84d5f41a896aeb2cad282009f1ad539
#
_cell.length_a   1.000
_cell.length_b   1.000
_cell.length_c   1.000
_cell.angle_alpha   90.00
_cell.angle_beta   90.00
_cell.angle_gamma   90.00
#
_symmetry.space_group_name_H-M   'P 1'
#
loop_
_entity.id
_entity.type
_entity.pdbx_description
1 polymer ?
#
loop_
_entity_poly.entity_id
_entity_poly.type
_entity_poly.pdbx_seq_one_letter_code
_entity_poly.pdbx_strand_id
1 'polypeptide(L)'
;MLSHVVSASPEITVNLDLERKLADFDLGVNGGTISPDGNSVLIYGEDGYAHLLSANNADDESTDIRLEKETMSSLNDATWHPSGKSALIVGDNGTILRLNSTNYALGEAEGSIAMAGKDINTIRFTAGSSVAYLGTDDGQIWKYYADGFTLLNNEASSRITDIDCLRNKNICVAGSLNDGVAIIDQADTVTWLPNSRYHTWVGIGCEDPTMNACTGFASGNKAASIEIDILDSSNSELGEIIILGQLEGDTIGDSQASESSSIIALAPLGMVRWNQYTQDAFLMFSNDNASDEDVLLGGDGYAVAWENSQYSGFLVTSQGRIVSFEPASEADDGEIPNILILLVALCVPGVFIGLIYWNSPWLQRKYANLFSRNKKDEQ
;
A
#
# COMPACT_ATOMS: atom_id res chain seq x y z
N MET A 1 30.33 0.85 9.89
CA MET A 1 28.95 0.37 9.79
C MET A 1 28.74 -0.06 8.35
N LEU A 2 28.51 -1.33 8.11
CA LEU A 2 28.21 -1.86 6.78
C LEU A 2 26.70 -1.78 6.64
N SER A 3 26.21 -0.86 5.80
CA SER A 3 24.81 -0.85 5.41
C SER A 3 24.53 -2.13 4.63
N HIS A 4 23.65 -2.99 5.16
CA HIS A 4 23.12 -4.09 4.38
C HIS A 4 22.20 -3.53 3.29
N VAL A 5 22.61 -3.64 2.05
CA VAL A 5 21.73 -3.42 0.90
C VAL A 5 20.93 -4.70 0.75
N VAL A 6 19.65 -4.64 1.06
CA VAL A 6 18.72 -5.74 0.79
C VAL A 6 18.60 -5.86 -0.73
N SER A 7 18.95 -7.03 -1.25
CA SER A 7 18.79 -7.33 -2.68
C SER A 7 17.30 -7.44 -2.97
N ALA A 8 16.83 -6.71 -3.96
CA ALA A 8 15.43 -6.78 -4.40
C ALA A 8 15.07 -8.21 -4.84
N SER A 9 13.98 -8.74 -4.30
CA SER A 9 13.27 -9.87 -4.90
C SER A 9 12.73 -9.47 -6.29
N PRO A 10 12.45 -10.43 -7.19
CA PRO A 10 11.97 -10.10 -8.53
C PRO A 10 10.75 -9.17 -8.45
N GLU A 11 10.77 -8.11 -9.23
CA GLU A 11 9.70 -7.15 -9.37
C GLU A 11 8.41 -7.88 -9.77
N ILE A 12 7.38 -7.77 -8.96
CA ILE A 12 6.04 -8.13 -9.41
C ILE A 12 5.46 -6.85 -9.98
N THR A 13 5.62 -6.67 -11.28
CA THR A 13 4.94 -5.59 -11.98
C THR A 13 3.44 -5.84 -11.96
N VAL A 14 2.67 -4.82 -11.67
CA VAL A 14 1.22 -4.84 -11.78
C VAL A 14 0.78 -3.96 -12.93
N ASN A 15 -0.30 -4.36 -13.60
CA ASN A 15 -1.04 -3.51 -14.51
C ASN A 15 -2.03 -2.69 -13.71
N LEU A 16 -2.19 -1.42 -14.08
CA LEU A 16 -3.14 -0.49 -13.48
C LEU A 16 -4.23 -0.18 -14.49
N ASP A 17 -5.49 -0.33 -14.11
CA ASP A 17 -6.63 0.04 -14.91
C ASP A 17 -7.53 1.04 -14.18
N LEU A 18 -7.80 2.19 -14.80
CA LEU A 18 -8.72 3.18 -14.27
C LEU A 18 -10.15 2.68 -14.44
N GLU A 19 -10.78 2.26 -13.37
CA GLU A 19 -12.14 1.73 -13.37
C GLU A 19 -13.18 2.85 -13.44
N ARG A 20 -13.12 3.79 -12.51
CA ARG A 20 -14.08 4.89 -12.42
C ARG A 20 -13.59 6.05 -11.56
N LYS A 21 -14.39 7.11 -11.54
CA LYS A 21 -14.21 8.26 -10.64
C LYS A 21 -15.38 8.35 -9.68
N LEU A 22 -15.09 8.70 -8.43
CA LEU A 22 -16.12 8.94 -7.41
C LEU A 22 -16.83 10.28 -7.62
N ALA A 23 -16.18 11.23 -8.29
CA ALA A 23 -16.73 12.52 -8.70
C ALA A 23 -15.99 13.09 -9.92
N ASP A 24 -16.60 14.09 -10.55
CA ASP A 24 -15.99 14.85 -11.68
C ASP A 24 -15.03 15.96 -11.21
N PHE A 25 -14.87 16.15 -9.90
CA PHE A 25 -13.99 17.12 -9.28
C PHE A 25 -13.10 16.44 -8.24
N ASP A 26 -12.04 17.13 -7.84
CA ASP A 26 -11.14 16.67 -6.80
C ASP A 26 -11.87 16.56 -5.46
N LEU A 27 -11.87 15.37 -4.88
CA LEU A 27 -12.53 15.07 -3.60
C LEU A 27 -11.62 15.31 -2.40
N GLY A 28 -10.32 15.47 -2.61
CA GLY A 28 -9.36 15.58 -1.51
C GLY A 28 -9.39 14.34 -0.60
N VAL A 29 -9.36 13.14 -1.18
CA VAL A 29 -9.32 11.90 -0.38
C VAL A 29 -8.00 11.82 0.35
N ASN A 30 -8.04 11.76 1.68
CA ASN A 30 -6.85 11.70 2.54
C ASN A 30 -6.44 10.26 2.87
N GLY A 31 -7.39 9.32 2.88
CA GLY A 31 -7.08 7.94 3.21
C GLY A 31 -8.30 7.03 3.23
N GLY A 32 -8.07 5.81 3.72
CA GLY A 32 -9.15 4.83 3.89
C GLY A 32 -8.73 3.68 4.79
N THR A 33 -9.71 2.92 5.27
CA THR A 33 -9.50 1.77 6.15
C THR A 33 -10.47 0.65 5.82
N ILE A 34 -9.98 -0.59 5.86
CA ILE A 34 -10.74 -1.79 5.54
C ILE A 34 -11.48 -2.28 6.78
N SER A 35 -12.74 -2.68 6.62
CA SER A 35 -13.50 -3.29 7.70
C SER A 35 -12.88 -4.63 8.15
N PRO A 36 -13.04 -5.02 9.43
CA PRO A 36 -12.44 -6.26 9.94
C PRO A 36 -12.92 -7.55 9.26
N ASP A 37 -14.05 -7.50 8.58
CA ASP A 37 -14.58 -8.63 7.79
C ASP A 37 -14.10 -8.61 6.33
N GLY A 38 -13.30 -7.60 5.93
CA GLY A 38 -12.74 -7.46 4.59
C GLY A 38 -13.75 -7.08 3.50
N ASN A 39 -14.98 -6.71 3.85
CA ASN A 39 -16.05 -6.49 2.86
C ASN A 39 -16.21 -5.02 2.43
N SER A 40 -15.80 -4.08 3.26
CA SER A 40 -16.01 -2.65 3.03
C SER A 40 -14.72 -1.86 3.25
N VAL A 41 -14.53 -0.81 2.46
CA VAL A 41 -13.47 0.18 2.64
C VAL A 41 -14.13 1.53 2.94
N LEU A 42 -13.83 2.08 4.09
CA LEU A 42 -14.23 3.43 4.47
C LEU A 42 -13.15 4.40 3.99
N ILE A 43 -13.49 5.26 3.05
CA ILE A 43 -12.63 6.35 2.59
C ILE A 43 -13.09 7.67 3.20
N TYR A 44 -12.14 8.57 3.41
CA TYR A 44 -12.37 9.86 4.06
C TYR A 44 -11.44 10.93 3.46
N GLY A 45 -11.79 12.20 3.64
CA GLY A 45 -11.02 13.28 3.02
C GLY A 45 -11.43 14.68 3.46
N GLU A 46 -11.07 15.64 2.63
CA GLU A 46 -11.32 17.05 2.85
C GLU A 46 -12.81 17.36 2.94
N ASP A 47 -13.13 18.51 3.53
CA ASP A 47 -14.51 19.01 3.65
C ASP A 47 -15.47 18.00 4.29
N GLY A 48 -15.01 17.10 5.16
CA GLY A 48 -15.83 16.09 5.82
C GLY A 48 -16.33 14.99 4.89
N TYR A 49 -15.64 14.77 3.78
CA TYR A 49 -15.95 13.68 2.85
C TYR A 49 -15.78 12.33 3.51
N ALA A 50 -16.81 11.48 3.43
CA ALA A 50 -16.76 10.08 3.88
C ALA A 50 -17.63 9.20 2.99
N HIS A 51 -17.13 8.03 2.62
CA HIS A 51 -17.80 7.12 1.69
C HIS A 51 -17.41 5.68 1.97
N LEU A 52 -18.33 4.74 1.78
CA LEU A 52 -18.07 3.31 1.88
C LEU A 52 -18.11 2.69 0.51
N LEU A 53 -17.01 1.99 0.18
CA LEU A 53 -16.87 1.17 -1.02
C LEU A 53 -17.00 -0.31 -0.67
N SER A 54 -17.47 -1.12 -1.62
CA SER A 54 -17.29 -2.57 -1.54
C SER A 54 -15.81 -2.92 -1.76
N ALA A 55 -15.19 -3.66 -0.86
CA ALA A 55 -13.79 -4.05 -1.01
C ALA A 55 -13.58 -5.01 -2.21
N ASN A 56 -14.60 -5.80 -2.55
CA ASN A 56 -14.50 -6.79 -3.64
C ASN A 56 -14.98 -6.27 -5.00
N ASN A 57 -15.81 -5.21 -5.01
CA ASN A 57 -16.42 -4.67 -6.22
C ASN A 57 -16.36 -3.14 -6.20
N ALA A 58 -15.18 -2.58 -5.99
CA ALA A 58 -15.02 -1.12 -5.93
C ALA A 58 -15.25 -0.44 -7.30
N ASP A 59 -15.21 -1.21 -8.38
CA ASP A 59 -15.54 -0.81 -9.74
C ASP A 59 -17.05 -0.60 -9.95
N ASP A 60 -17.92 -1.22 -9.12
CA ASP A 60 -19.38 -1.13 -9.24
C ASP A 60 -19.96 -0.03 -8.32
N GLU A 61 -20.31 1.12 -8.91
CA GLU A 61 -20.94 2.25 -8.22
C GLU A 61 -22.24 1.87 -7.49
N SER A 62 -22.94 0.83 -7.94
CA SER A 62 -24.21 0.41 -7.33
C SER A 62 -24.05 -0.15 -5.93
N THR A 63 -22.85 -0.52 -5.54
CA THR A 63 -22.51 -1.04 -4.21
C THR A 63 -22.06 0.05 -3.23
N ASP A 64 -21.88 1.27 -3.69
CA ASP A 64 -21.40 2.38 -2.89
C ASP A 64 -22.42 2.88 -1.89
N ILE A 65 -21.94 3.32 -0.74
CA ILE A 65 -22.75 3.99 0.27
C ILE A 65 -22.12 5.35 0.59
N ARG A 66 -22.74 6.39 0.07
CA ARG A 66 -22.35 7.76 0.42
C ARG A 66 -22.89 8.09 1.81
N LEU A 67 -22.00 8.44 2.72
CA LEU A 67 -22.35 8.83 4.07
C LEU A 67 -22.82 10.29 4.11
N GLU A 68 -23.73 10.60 5.04
CA GLU A 68 -24.16 11.98 5.26
C GLU A 68 -22.99 12.82 5.78
N LYS A 69 -22.90 14.06 5.29
CA LYS A 69 -21.84 14.99 5.68
C LYS A 69 -22.18 15.63 7.02
N GLU A 70 -21.39 15.34 8.05
CA GLU A 70 -21.60 15.83 9.42
C GLU A 70 -20.70 17.00 9.80
N THR A 71 -19.65 17.25 9.02
CA THR A 71 -18.66 18.30 9.30
C THR A 71 -18.14 18.93 8.01
N MET A 72 -17.47 20.08 8.13
CA MET A 72 -16.68 20.70 7.07
C MET A 72 -15.18 20.61 7.35
N SER A 73 -14.79 20.00 8.47
CA SER A 73 -13.38 19.77 8.78
C SER A 73 -12.80 18.69 7.89
N SER A 74 -11.51 18.76 7.59
CA SER A 74 -10.78 17.66 6.97
C SER A 74 -10.81 16.44 7.89
N LEU A 75 -11.05 15.28 7.31
CA LEU A 75 -10.96 13.98 7.98
C LEU A 75 -9.61 13.37 7.62
N ASN A 76 -8.80 13.04 8.63
CA ASN A 76 -7.39 12.72 8.47
C ASN A 76 -7.10 11.24 8.62
N ASP A 77 -7.87 10.51 9.45
CA ASP A 77 -7.70 9.08 9.66
C ASP A 77 -9.00 8.42 10.15
N ALA A 78 -9.08 7.10 10.00
CA ALA A 78 -10.20 6.31 10.49
C ALA A 78 -9.77 4.90 10.90
N THR A 79 -10.49 4.34 11.87
CA THR A 79 -10.25 2.98 12.34
C THR A 79 -11.56 2.25 12.64
N TRP A 80 -11.63 1.00 12.23
CA TRP A 80 -12.76 0.14 12.59
C TRP A 80 -12.62 -0.42 14.00
N HIS A 81 -13.72 -0.43 14.73
CA HIS A 81 -13.78 -1.22 15.95
C HIS A 81 -13.59 -2.72 15.60
N PRO A 82 -12.82 -3.50 16.39
CA PRO A 82 -12.53 -4.91 16.06
C PRO A 82 -13.76 -5.79 15.81
N SER A 83 -14.92 -5.42 16.33
CA SER A 83 -16.19 -6.13 16.05
C SER A 83 -16.77 -5.85 14.67
N GLY A 84 -16.24 -4.90 13.90
CA GLY A 84 -16.79 -4.45 12.62
C GLY A 84 -18.11 -3.68 12.70
N LYS A 85 -18.66 -3.45 13.91
CA LYS A 85 -19.99 -2.83 14.08
C LYS A 85 -19.97 -1.31 14.00
N SER A 86 -18.83 -0.69 14.13
CA SER A 86 -18.65 0.76 14.04
C SER A 86 -17.23 1.11 13.62
N ALA A 87 -17.05 2.32 13.11
CA ALA A 87 -15.75 2.93 12.92
C ALA A 87 -15.70 4.31 13.56
N LEU A 88 -14.52 4.78 13.92
CA LEU A 88 -14.26 6.15 14.29
C LEU A 88 -13.47 6.80 13.15
N ILE A 89 -13.83 8.05 12.84
CA ILE A 89 -13.15 8.89 11.84
C ILE A 89 -12.73 10.14 12.58
N VAL A 90 -11.49 10.54 12.45
CA VAL A 90 -10.91 11.71 13.13
C VAL A 90 -10.42 12.75 12.14
N GLY A 91 -10.31 13.98 12.59
CA GLY A 91 -9.87 15.06 11.73
C GLY A 91 -9.57 16.36 12.48
N ASP A 92 -9.55 17.44 11.72
CA ASP A 92 -9.22 18.76 12.21
C ASP A 92 -10.24 19.31 13.21
N ASN A 93 -9.81 20.26 14.04
CA ASN A 93 -10.62 20.97 15.03
C ASN A 93 -11.29 20.07 16.08
N GLY A 94 -10.72 18.90 16.35
CA GLY A 94 -11.26 17.93 17.29
C GLY A 94 -12.43 17.13 16.76
N THR A 95 -12.58 17.09 15.44
CA THR A 95 -13.62 16.28 14.79
C THR A 95 -13.40 14.82 15.08
N ILE A 96 -14.40 14.16 15.65
CA ILE A 96 -14.47 12.71 15.84
C ILE A 96 -15.87 12.26 15.50
N LEU A 97 -15.98 11.49 14.42
CA LEU A 97 -17.25 10.94 13.96
C LEU A 97 -17.29 9.44 14.24
N ARG A 98 -18.48 8.93 14.55
CA ARG A 98 -18.75 7.50 14.68
C ARG A 98 -19.67 7.05 13.57
N LEU A 99 -19.21 6.08 12.79
CA LEU A 99 -20.02 5.35 11.82
C LEU A 99 -20.63 4.10 12.48
N ASN A 100 -21.91 3.88 12.29
CA ASN A 100 -22.58 2.63 12.62
C ASN A 100 -22.72 1.78 11.34
N SER A 101 -22.08 0.61 11.29
CA SER A 101 -22.09 -0.26 10.10
C SER A 101 -23.44 -0.93 9.80
N THR A 102 -24.39 -0.93 10.75
CA THR A 102 -25.67 -1.60 10.53
C THR A 102 -26.66 -0.74 9.73
N ASN A 103 -26.66 0.57 9.98
CA ASN A 103 -27.59 1.51 9.36
C ASN A 103 -26.87 2.65 8.62
N TYR A 104 -25.54 2.61 8.59
CA TYR A 104 -24.66 3.59 7.94
C TYR A 104 -24.84 5.02 8.47
N ALA A 105 -25.39 5.18 9.66
CA ALA A 105 -25.50 6.47 10.29
C ALA A 105 -24.11 6.95 10.72
N LEU A 106 -23.78 8.15 10.31
CA LEU A 106 -22.59 8.88 10.73
C LEU A 106 -23.05 9.98 11.70
N GLY A 107 -22.29 10.24 12.74
CA GLY A 107 -22.59 11.30 13.69
C GLY A 107 -21.44 11.55 14.64
N GLU A 108 -21.48 12.65 15.37
CA GLU A 108 -20.44 13.01 16.33
C GLU A 108 -20.29 11.95 17.42
N ALA A 109 -19.05 11.54 17.69
CA ALA A 109 -18.77 10.57 18.75
C ALA A 109 -19.01 11.19 20.13
N GLU A 110 -19.60 10.40 21.06
CA GLU A 110 -19.83 10.84 22.42
C GLU A 110 -18.47 11.17 23.12
N GLY A 111 -18.45 12.27 23.86
CA GLY A 111 -17.24 12.75 24.57
C GLY A 111 -16.24 13.53 23.69
N SER A 112 -16.44 13.67 22.40
CA SER A 112 -15.56 14.39 21.45
C SER A 112 -15.19 15.81 21.89
N ILE A 113 -16.04 16.46 22.67
CA ILE A 113 -15.79 17.80 23.20
C ILE A 113 -14.45 17.93 23.93
N ALA A 114 -13.93 16.84 24.49
CA ALA A 114 -12.61 16.82 25.14
C ALA A 114 -11.46 17.10 24.16
N MET A 115 -11.68 16.87 22.87
CA MET A 115 -10.68 17.06 21.81
C MET A 115 -10.87 18.39 21.05
N ALA A 116 -11.82 19.22 21.45
CA ALA A 116 -12.14 20.47 20.75
C ALA A 116 -10.90 21.34 20.49
N GLY A 117 -10.71 21.76 19.25
CA GLY A 117 -9.61 22.60 18.81
C GLY A 117 -8.26 21.87 18.66
N LYS A 118 -8.25 20.56 18.64
CA LYS A 118 -7.07 19.74 18.34
C LYS A 118 -7.18 19.16 16.94
N ASP A 119 -6.11 19.24 16.17
CA ASP A 119 -6.03 18.55 14.90
C ASP A 119 -5.54 17.11 15.17
N ILE A 120 -6.39 16.14 14.87
CA ILE A 120 -6.14 14.74 15.12
C ILE A 120 -5.70 14.09 13.81
N ASN A 121 -4.49 13.54 13.78
CA ASN A 121 -3.89 13.02 12.54
C ASN A 121 -4.06 11.52 12.38
N THR A 122 -4.13 10.78 13.49
CA THR A 122 -4.20 9.32 13.43
C THR A 122 -5.02 8.76 14.58
N ILE A 123 -5.65 7.61 14.33
CA ILE A 123 -6.42 6.84 15.31
C ILE A 123 -6.30 5.34 15.04
N ARG A 124 -6.11 4.54 16.11
CA ARG A 124 -6.08 3.09 15.98
C ARG A 124 -6.75 2.40 17.14
N PHE A 125 -7.69 1.49 16.86
CA PHE A 125 -8.20 0.56 17.86
C PHE A 125 -7.16 -0.52 18.16
N THR A 126 -7.03 -0.87 19.44
CA THR A 126 -6.27 -2.06 19.83
C THR A 126 -6.99 -3.34 19.40
N ALA A 127 -6.24 -4.37 19.08
CA ALA A 127 -6.82 -5.64 18.67
C ALA A 127 -7.63 -6.27 19.80
N GLY A 128 -8.89 -6.59 19.53
CA GLY A 128 -9.77 -7.30 20.45
C GLY A 128 -10.34 -6.48 21.62
N SER A 129 -10.16 -5.16 21.64
CA SER A 129 -10.73 -4.29 22.69
C SER A 129 -11.43 -3.06 22.11
N SER A 130 -12.19 -2.35 22.96
CA SER A 130 -12.82 -1.08 22.60
C SER A 130 -11.94 0.13 22.97
N VAL A 131 -10.66 -0.08 23.17
CA VAL A 131 -9.69 1.00 23.40
C VAL A 131 -9.12 1.44 22.06
N ALA A 132 -9.07 2.75 21.82
CA ALA A 132 -8.31 3.32 20.72
C ALA A 132 -7.33 4.38 21.22
N TYR A 133 -6.24 4.54 20.48
CA TYR A 133 -5.28 5.62 20.74
C TYR A 133 -5.33 6.60 19.56
N LEU A 134 -5.14 7.88 19.90
CA LEU A 134 -5.18 9.00 18.96
C LEU A 134 -3.89 9.79 19.07
N GLY A 135 -3.40 10.26 17.93
CA GLY A 135 -2.26 11.15 17.82
C GLY A 135 -2.66 12.51 17.25
N THR A 136 -2.11 13.58 17.82
CA THR A 136 -2.44 14.93 17.42
C THR A 136 -1.27 15.66 16.75
N ASP A 137 -1.56 16.79 16.11
CA ASP A 137 -0.58 17.63 15.43
C ASP A 137 0.40 18.30 16.41
N ASP A 138 -0.02 18.54 17.65
CA ASP A 138 0.80 19.07 18.74
C ASP A 138 1.56 18.00 19.53
N GLY A 139 1.59 16.75 19.05
CA GLY A 139 2.37 15.64 19.60
C GLY A 139 1.73 14.93 20.80
N GLN A 140 0.47 15.19 21.09
CA GLN A 140 -0.21 14.51 22.19
C GLN A 140 -0.70 13.14 21.76
N ILE A 141 -0.63 12.19 22.70
CA ILE A 141 -1.20 10.85 22.57
C ILE A 141 -2.36 10.74 23.56
N TRP A 142 -3.52 10.40 23.03
CA TRP A 142 -4.77 10.27 23.79
C TRP A 142 -5.29 8.85 23.72
N LYS A 143 -5.95 8.42 24.80
CA LYS A 143 -6.70 7.17 24.86
C LYS A 143 -8.20 7.46 24.78
N TYR A 144 -8.88 6.74 23.91
CA TYR A 144 -10.34 6.65 23.88
C TYR A 144 -10.81 5.34 24.49
N TYR A 145 -11.72 5.41 25.46
CA TYR A 145 -12.38 4.24 26.06
C TYR A 145 -13.71 4.63 26.70
N ALA A 146 -14.75 3.83 26.46
CA ALA A 146 -16.09 4.02 27.06
C ALA A 146 -16.61 5.47 26.88
N ASP A 147 -16.50 5.99 25.65
CA ASP A 147 -16.92 7.34 25.26
C ASP A 147 -16.20 8.48 26.01
N GLY A 148 -15.04 8.20 26.58
CA GLY A 148 -14.16 9.16 27.26
C GLY A 148 -12.78 9.24 26.63
N PHE A 149 -12.18 10.44 26.69
CA PHE A 149 -10.83 10.71 26.20
C PHE A 149 -9.91 11.06 27.37
N THR A 150 -8.74 10.41 27.43
CA THR A 150 -7.74 10.62 28.47
C THR A 150 -6.40 10.93 27.82
N LEU A 151 -5.78 12.03 28.20
CA LEU A 151 -4.42 12.37 27.77
C LEU A 151 -3.43 11.44 28.43
N LEU A 152 -2.60 10.74 27.65
CA LEU A 152 -1.55 9.84 28.14
C LEU A 152 -0.18 10.54 28.16
N ASN A 153 0.14 11.26 27.10
CA ASN A 153 1.43 11.90 26.92
C ASN A 153 1.31 13.27 26.29
N ASN A 154 2.05 14.23 26.82
CA ASN A 154 2.19 15.59 26.29
C ASN A 154 3.66 16.04 26.22
N GLU A 155 4.60 15.10 26.25
CA GLU A 155 6.04 15.41 26.23
C GLU A 155 6.56 15.66 24.82
N ALA A 156 5.89 15.09 23.81
CA ALA A 156 6.20 15.34 22.42
C ALA A 156 5.72 16.76 22.00
N SER A 157 6.32 17.27 20.96
CA SER A 157 6.07 18.64 20.46
C SER A 157 5.84 18.68 18.96
N SER A 158 5.89 17.55 18.29
CA SER A 158 5.66 17.44 16.87
C SER A 158 4.63 16.37 16.55
N ARG A 159 3.95 16.56 15.44
CA ARG A 159 2.89 15.70 14.93
C ARG A 159 3.16 14.22 15.20
N ILE A 160 2.18 13.54 15.78
CA ILE A 160 2.09 12.08 15.72
C ILE A 160 1.54 11.72 14.35
N THR A 161 2.31 11.03 13.55
CA THR A 161 2.00 10.76 12.16
C THR A 161 1.15 9.53 11.97
N ASP A 162 1.43 8.49 12.77
CA ASP A 162 0.75 7.22 12.67
C ASP A 162 0.79 6.46 14.00
N ILE A 163 -0.20 5.61 14.23
CA ILE A 163 -0.28 4.68 15.34
C ILE A 163 -0.76 3.34 14.81
N ASP A 164 0.01 2.26 15.06
CA ASP A 164 -0.47 0.91 14.83
C ASP A 164 -0.25 0.01 16.04
N CYS A 165 -1.00 -1.09 16.13
CA CYS A 165 -1.06 -1.92 17.32
C CYS A 165 -0.77 -3.39 17.01
N LEU A 166 -0.04 -4.07 17.90
CA LEU A 166 0.18 -5.50 17.80
C LEU A 166 -1.16 -6.25 17.78
N ARG A 167 -1.36 -7.11 16.79
CA ARG A 167 -2.65 -7.79 16.53
C ARG A 167 -3.17 -8.64 17.68
N ASN A 168 -2.30 -9.15 18.52
CA ASN A 168 -2.67 -10.06 19.62
C ASN A 168 -2.44 -9.47 21.01
N LYS A 169 -2.11 -8.18 21.10
CA LYS A 169 -1.76 -7.52 22.35
C LYS A 169 -2.26 -6.09 22.36
N ASN A 170 -2.64 -5.60 23.54
CA ASN A 170 -3.00 -4.19 23.72
C ASN A 170 -1.73 -3.35 23.89
N ILE A 171 -0.83 -3.41 22.92
CA ILE A 171 0.40 -2.63 22.84
C ILE A 171 0.42 -1.98 21.48
N CYS A 172 0.65 -0.68 21.44
CA CYS A 172 0.70 0.08 20.22
C CYS A 172 2.03 0.83 20.08
N VAL A 173 2.35 1.20 18.87
CA VAL A 173 3.52 1.98 18.51
C VAL A 173 3.05 3.26 17.83
N ALA A 174 3.59 4.39 18.23
CA ALA A 174 3.31 5.69 17.64
C ALA A 174 4.58 6.26 16.99
N GLY A 175 4.45 6.73 15.77
CA GLY A 175 5.48 7.48 15.05
C GLY A 175 5.27 8.97 15.18
N SER A 176 6.35 9.76 15.26
CA SER A 176 6.31 11.22 15.26
C SER A 176 7.25 11.79 14.21
N LEU A 177 6.90 12.95 13.68
CA LEU A 177 7.76 13.64 12.70
C LEU A 177 9.17 13.93 13.24
N ASN A 178 9.31 14.32 14.52
CA ASN A 178 10.60 14.75 15.07
C ASN A 178 10.90 14.20 16.48
N ASP A 179 9.91 13.67 17.19
CA ASP A 179 10.12 13.19 18.55
C ASP A 179 10.48 11.69 18.62
N GLY A 180 10.44 11.00 17.47
CA GLY A 180 10.85 9.61 17.35
C GLY A 180 9.68 8.64 17.37
N VAL A 181 9.91 7.47 17.95
CA VAL A 181 8.94 6.38 18.09
C VAL A 181 8.63 6.16 19.56
N ALA A 182 7.37 6.00 19.90
CA ALA A 182 6.90 5.68 21.25
C ALA A 182 6.17 4.32 21.29
N ILE A 183 6.37 3.60 22.39
CA ILE A 183 5.59 2.40 22.71
C ILE A 183 4.50 2.80 23.72
N ILE A 184 3.27 2.39 23.46
CA ILE A 184 2.12 2.52 24.37
C ILE A 184 1.86 1.12 24.91
N ASP A 185 2.20 0.87 26.17
CA ASP A 185 2.10 -0.44 26.78
C ASP A 185 0.67 -0.77 27.28
N GLN A 186 0.47 -1.98 27.78
CA GLN A 186 -0.82 -2.44 28.31
C GLN A 186 -1.32 -1.65 29.52
N ALA A 187 -0.44 -0.92 30.20
CA ALA A 187 -0.78 -0.06 31.34
C ALA A 187 -1.01 1.39 30.91
N ASP A 188 -1.09 1.67 29.61
CA ASP A 188 -1.20 3.01 29.02
C ASP A 188 0.04 3.90 29.26
N THR A 189 1.19 3.30 29.57
CA THR A 189 2.44 4.05 29.73
C THR A 189 3.04 4.31 28.33
N VAL A 190 3.42 5.54 28.09
CA VAL A 190 4.09 5.94 26.83
C VAL A 190 5.59 6.02 27.06
N THR A 191 6.35 5.21 26.33
CA THR A 191 7.82 5.14 26.43
C THR A 191 8.43 5.49 25.09
N TRP A 192 9.18 6.61 25.02
CA TRP A 192 9.90 7.03 23.83
C TRP A 192 11.20 6.25 23.66
N LEU A 193 11.39 5.64 22.48
CA LEU A 193 12.58 4.86 22.18
C LEU A 193 13.81 5.76 22.01
N PRO A 194 14.92 5.46 22.69
CA PRO A 194 16.18 6.16 22.49
C PRO A 194 16.65 5.99 21.03
N ASN A 195 17.29 7.04 20.49
CA ASN A 195 17.84 7.09 19.13
C ASN A 195 16.83 7.12 17.98
N SER A 196 15.52 7.03 18.23
CA SER A 196 14.50 7.12 17.18
C SER A 196 14.27 8.55 16.65
N ARG A 197 14.67 9.58 17.41
CA ARG A 197 14.48 11.02 17.10
C ARG A 197 15.25 11.54 15.88
N TYR A 198 16.17 10.76 15.34
CA TYR A 198 16.99 11.20 14.21
C TYR A 198 16.33 10.97 12.85
N HIS A 199 15.12 10.46 12.85
CA HIS A 199 14.38 10.11 11.65
C HIS A 199 12.98 10.73 11.72
N THR A 200 12.49 11.16 10.55
CA THR A 200 11.11 11.60 10.37
C THR A 200 10.26 10.38 10.07
N TRP A 201 9.53 9.91 11.06
CA TRP A 201 8.66 8.75 10.91
C TRP A 201 7.36 9.16 10.20
N VAL A 202 6.93 8.39 9.22
CA VAL A 202 5.75 8.68 8.39
C VAL A 202 4.69 7.58 8.46
N GLY A 203 5.08 6.37 8.88
CA GLY A 203 4.15 5.26 9.04
C GLY A 203 4.65 4.21 10.00
N ILE A 204 3.74 3.46 10.60
CA ILE A 204 4.00 2.31 11.49
C ILE A 204 3.17 1.13 11.00
N GLY A 205 3.76 -0.06 10.93
CA GLY A 205 3.08 -1.30 10.60
C GLY A 205 3.38 -2.41 11.60
N CYS A 206 2.34 -3.05 12.14
CA CYS A 206 2.41 -4.12 13.14
C CYS A 206 1.63 -5.36 12.67
N GLU A 207 1.91 -5.86 11.48
CA GLU A 207 1.06 -6.85 10.81
C GLU A 207 1.23 -8.28 11.31
N ASP A 208 2.46 -8.68 11.65
CA ASP A 208 2.70 -10.08 12.00
C ASP A 208 2.20 -10.41 13.41
N PRO A 209 1.14 -11.25 13.53
CA PRO A 209 0.56 -11.59 14.82
C PRO A 209 1.49 -12.46 15.69
N THR A 210 2.55 -13.02 15.14
CA THR A 210 3.47 -13.91 15.84
C THR A 210 4.68 -13.16 16.41
N MET A 211 4.98 -11.98 15.87
CA MET A 211 6.10 -11.16 16.31
C MET A 211 5.69 -10.18 17.40
N ASN A 212 6.64 -9.89 18.30
CA ASN A 212 6.55 -8.76 19.22
C ASN A 212 7.33 -7.58 18.64
N ALA A 213 7.04 -7.26 17.38
CA ALA A 213 7.74 -6.22 16.65
C ALA A 213 6.80 -5.52 15.69
N CYS A 214 7.11 -4.26 15.41
CA CYS A 214 6.50 -3.47 14.35
C CYS A 214 7.58 -3.00 13.38
N THR A 215 7.19 -2.48 12.24
CA THR A 215 8.09 -1.77 11.33
C THR A 215 7.76 -0.28 11.38
N GLY A 216 8.76 0.56 11.57
CA GLY A 216 8.66 1.99 11.36
C GLY A 216 9.17 2.36 9.97
N PHE A 217 8.41 3.18 9.25
CA PHE A 217 8.78 3.74 7.96
C PHE A 217 9.15 5.21 8.13
N ALA A 218 10.29 5.61 7.58
CA ALA A 218 10.77 6.97 7.70
C ALA A 218 11.04 7.59 6.33
N SER A 219 10.94 8.90 6.25
CA SER A 219 11.22 9.67 5.03
C SER A 219 12.62 9.36 4.49
N GLY A 220 12.80 9.47 3.18
CA GLY A 220 14.04 9.10 2.49
C GLY A 220 14.22 7.60 2.35
N ASN A 221 13.13 6.85 2.13
CA ASN A 221 13.09 5.42 1.80
C ASN A 221 13.75 4.54 2.87
N LYS A 222 13.42 4.77 4.12
CA LYS A 222 13.99 4.06 5.25
C LYS A 222 12.93 3.25 5.99
N ALA A 223 13.33 2.08 6.47
CA ALA A 223 12.53 1.26 7.37
C ALA A 223 13.40 0.79 8.54
N ALA A 224 12.77 0.49 9.67
CA ALA A 224 13.43 -0.13 10.80
C ALA A 224 12.48 -1.06 11.55
N SER A 225 12.98 -2.18 12.04
CA SER A 225 12.27 -3.00 13.02
C SER A 225 12.20 -2.29 14.36
N ILE A 226 11.06 -2.39 15.01
CA ILE A 226 10.82 -1.89 16.38
C ILE A 226 10.53 -3.12 17.22
N GLU A 227 11.54 -3.60 17.96
CA GLU A 227 11.40 -4.75 18.83
C GLU A 227 10.78 -4.35 20.17
N ILE A 228 9.69 -5.02 20.53
CA ILE A 228 8.86 -4.64 21.68
C ILE A 228 9.05 -5.66 22.81
N ASP A 229 9.59 -5.20 23.94
CA ASP A 229 9.51 -5.96 25.18
C ASP A 229 8.11 -5.80 25.78
N ILE A 230 7.33 -6.88 25.75
CA ILE A 230 5.94 -6.90 26.21
C ILE A 230 5.78 -6.84 27.73
N LEU A 231 6.86 -7.07 28.47
CA LEU A 231 6.85 -7.04 29.93
C LEU A 231 7.32 -5.68 30.49
N ASP A 232 8.21 -5.03 29.75
CA ASP A 232 8.76 -3.73 30.14
C ASP A 232 9.11 -2.93 28.89
N SER A 233 8.24 -2.00 28.52
CA SER A 233 8.39 -1.19 27.30
C SER A 233 9.69 -0.36 27.27
N SER A 234 10.32 -0.14 28.42
CA SER A 234 11.61 0.58 28.50
C SER A 234 12.79 -0.21 27.93
N ASN A 235 12.63 -1.53 27.79
CA ASN A 235 13.61 -2.43 27.17
C ASN A 235 13.37 -2.64 25.67
N SER A 236 12.35 -1.99 25.11
CA SER A 236 12.10 -2.05 23.68
C SER A 236 13.19 -1.32 22.90
N GLU A 237 13.53 -1.81 21.71
CA GLU A 237 14.66 -1.32 20.94
C GLU A 237 14.28 -0.98 19.51
N LEU A 238 14.90 0.06 18.97
CA LEU A 238 14.89 0.36 17.54
C LEU A 238 16.03 -0.42 16.88
N GLY A 239 15.70 -1.27 15.93
CA GLY A 239 16.65 -2.02 15.13
C GLY A 239 17.48 -1.14 14.18
N GLU A 240 18.27 -1.79 13.36
CA GLU A 240 19.07 -1.10 12.35
C GLU A 240 18.18 -0.44 11.28
N ILE A 241 18.55 0.76 10.86
CA ILE A 241 17.86 1.45 9.76
C ILE A 241 18.27 0.81 8.44
N ILE A 242 17.28 0.31 7.71
CA ILE A 242 17.42 -0.27 6.38
C ILE A 242 17.06 0.82 5.36
N ILE A 243 17.88 0.95 4.31
CA ILE A 243 17.58 1.82 3.17
C ILE A 243 17.01 0.94 2.06
N LEU A 244 15.81 1.28 1.61
CA LEU A 244 15.13 0.60 0.51
C LEU A 244 15.67 1.15 -0.81
N GLY A 245 16.78 0.60 -1.30
CA GLY A 245 17.52 1.11 -2.45
C GLY A 245 16.74 1.05 -3.77
N GLN A 246 15.76 0.13 -3.87
CA GLN A 246 14.88 0.04 -5.04
C GLN A 246 13.90 1.21 -5.17
N LEU A 247 13.75 2.02 -4.13
CA LEU A 247 12.90 3.22 -4.10
C LEU A 247 13.71 4.50 -4.29
N GLU A 248 14.86 4.42 -4.97
CA GLU A 248 15.72 5.57 -5.21
C GLU A 248 14.96 6.63 -6.03
N GLY A 249 14.84 7.81 -5.46
CA GLY A 249 14.12 8.95 -6.07
C GLY A 249 12.68 9.14 -5.57
N ASP A 250 12.08 8.13 -4.95
CA ASP A 250 10.75 8.21 -4.37
C ASP A 250 10.81 8.50 -2.86
N THR A 251 9.70 8.94 -2.31
CA THR A 251 9.57 9.23 -0.87
C THR A 251 8.42 8.43 -0.29
N ILE A 252 8.66 7.73 0.82
CA ILE A 252 7.58 7.07 1.56
C ILE A 252 6.67 8.16 2.12
N GLY A 253 5.41 8.12 1.74
CA GLY A 253 4.37 9.07 2.17
C GLY A 253 3.53 8.53 3.31
N ASP A 254 3.17 7.25 3.26
CA ASP A 254 2.29 6.61 4.24
C ASP A 254 2.47 5.09 4.21
N SER A 255 1.94 4.39 5.22
CA SER A 255 1.87 2.93 5.25
C SER A 255 0.52 2.46 5.76
N GLN A 256 0.03 1.36 5.20
CA GLN A 256 -1.23 0.74 5.58
C GLN A 256 -1.05 -0.75 5.82
N ALA A 257 -1.57 -1.23 6.95
CA ALA A 257 -1.53 -2.65 7.27
C ALA A 257 -2.43 -3.46 6.31
N SER A 258 -1.90 -4.57 5.80
CA SER A 258 -2.61 -5.62 5.08
C SER A 258 -2.60 -6.91 5.92
N GLU A 259 -3.16 -8.03 5.46
CA GLU A 259 -3.27 -9.26 6.26
C GLU A 259 -1.95 -9.79 6.83
N SER A 260 -0.87 -9.72 6.07
CA SER A 260 0.46 -10.23 6.46
C SER A 260 1.62 -9.32 6.03
N SER A 261 1.32 -8.12 5.60
CA SER A 261 2.29 -7.17 5.05
C SER A 261 1.80 -5.75 5.24
N SER A 262 2.67 -4.77 5.07
CA SER A 262 2.27 -3.37 4.90
C SER A 262 2.26 -3.01 3.42
N ILE A 263 1.31 -2.20 3.03
CA ILE A 263 1.34 -1.46 1.77
C ILE A 263 1.93 -0.09 2.07
N ILE A 264 3.01 0.25 1.40
CA ILE A 264 3.69 1.53 1.54
C ILE A 264 3.34 2.37 0.33
N ALA A 265 2.80 3.56 0.60
CA ALA A 265 2.56 4.57 -0.41
C ALA A 265 3.83 5.34 -0.72
N LEU A 266 4.09 5.56 -2.01
CA LEU A 266 5.18 6.39 -2.49
C LEU A 266 4.64 7.69 -3.07
N ALA A 267 5.33 8.78 -2.82
CA ALA A 267 5.04 10.07 -3.46
C ALA A 267 5.97 10.28 -4.67
N PRO A 268 5.45 10.76 -5.82
CA PRO A 268 4.07 11.24 -6.01
C PRO A 268 3.02 10.15 -6.14
N LEU A 269 3.30 9.03 -6.79
CA LEU A 269 2.40 7.89 -6.92
C LEU A 269 3.23 6.62 -7.12
N GLY A 270 3.06 5.68 -6.22
CA GLY A 270 3.71 4.39 -6.28
C GLY A 270 3.28 3.53 -5.11
N MET A 271 3.56 2.24 -5.18
CA MET A 271 3.17 1.29 -4.16
C MET A 271 4.23 0.23 -3.97
N VAL A 272 4.55 -0.03 -2.70
CA VAL A 272 5.47 -1.08 -2.28
C VAL A 272 4.77 -1.99 -1.29
N ARG A 273 4.96 -3.28 -1.44
CA ARG A 273 4.57 -4.26 -0.45
C ARG A 273 5.76 -4.59 0.43
N TRP A 274 5.61 -4.45 1.72
CA TRP A 274 6.61 -4.76 2.73
C TRP A 274 6.22 -6.00 3.52
N ASN A 275 7.15 -6.95 3.64
CA ASN A 275 6.99 -8.11 4.51
C ASN A 275 7.86 -7.93 5.75
N GLN A 276 7.24 -7.77 6.91
CA GLN A 276 7.92 -7.55 8.17
C GLN A 276 8.82 -8.72 8.59
N TYR A 277 8.38 -9.96 8.34
CA TYR A 277 9.11 -11.15 8.77
C TYR A 277 10.43 -11.34 8.00
N THR A 278 10.37 -11.20 6.66
CA THR A 278 11.55 -11.34 5.80
C THR A 278 12.33 -10.04 5.65
N GLN A 279 11.74 -8.91 6.02
CA GLN A 279 12.25 -7.56 5.79
C GLN A 279 12.51 -7.28 4.29
N ASP A 280 11.68 -7.86 3.44
CA ASP A 280 11.74 -7.68 1.99
C ASP A 280 10.71 -6.64 1.54
N ALA A 281 11.13 -5.79 0.62
CA ALA A 281 10.29 -4.82 -0.06
C ALA A 281 10.09 -5.23 -1.52
N PHE A 282 8.84 -5.28 -1.95
CA PHE A 282 8.47 -5.57 -3.35
C PHE A 282 7.86 -4.30 -3.94
N LEU A 283 8.54 -3.72 -4.91
CA LEU A 283 7.97 -2.63 -5.69
C LEU A 283 6.87 -3.20 -6.58
N MET A 284 5.63 -2.75 -6.35
CA MET A 284 4.48 -3.16 -7.17
C MET A 284 4.37 -2.26 -8.40
N PHE A 285 4.46 -0.95 -8.22
CA PHE A 285 4.64 0.01 -9.29
C PHE A 285 5.28 1.30 -8.74
N SER A 286 5.94 2.03 -9.62
CA SER A 286 6.44 3.38 -9.36
C SER A 286 6.00 4.32 -10.46
N ASN A 287 6.19 5.61 -10.22
CA ASN A 287 5.89 6.64 -11.20
C ASN A 287 6.60 6.42 -12.55
N ASP A 288 7.81 5.85 -12.53
CA ASP A 288 8.58 5.55 -13.74
C ASP A 288 8.01 4.38 -14.55
N ASN A 289 7.34 3.43 -13.88
CA ASN A 289 6.75 2.24 -14.52
C ASN A 289 5.31 2.49 -14.97
N ALA A 290 4.67 3.56 -14.49
CA ALA A 290 3.32 3.98 -14.81
C ALA A 290 3.24 4.88 -16.06
N SER A 291 4.21 4.82 -16.98
CA SER A 291 4.37 5.79 -18.08
C SER A 291 3.15 5.91 -19.00
N ASP A 292 2.42 4.85 -19.22
CA ASP A 292 1.19 4.88 -20.03
C ASP A 292 -0.03 5.36 -19.22
N GLU A 293 0.01 5.15 -17.89
CA GLU A 293 -1.04 5.52 -16.93
C GLU A 293 -0.84 6.92 -16.34
N ASP A 294 0.37 7.49 -16.42
CA ASP A 294 0.68 8.88 -16.02
C ASP A 294 -0.29 9.90 -16.62
N VAL A 295 -0.76 9.66 -17.83
CA VAL A 295 -1.74 10.52 -18.51
C VAL A 295 -3.11 10.47 -17.81
N LEU A 296 -3.47 9.31 -17.24
CA LEU A 296 -4.74 9.08 -16.54
C LEU A 296 -4.69 9.50 -15.09
N LEU A 297 -3.53 9.30 -14.43
CA LEU A 297 -3.32 9.55 -13.01
C LEU A 297 -2.46 10.80 -12.75
N GLY A 298 -1.98 11.46 -13.80
CA GLY A 298 -1.06 12.59 -13.72
C GLY A 298 -1.51 13.68 -12.74
N GLY A 299 -0.65 14.03 -11.80
CA GLY A 299 -0.92 14.99 -10.73
C GLY A 299 -1.77 14.47 -9.59
N ASP A 300 -2.09 13.18 -9.59
CA ASP A 300 -2.81 12.50 -8.52
C ASP A 300 -1.83 11.92 -7.50
N GLY A 301 -2.31 11.65 -6.29
CA GLY A 301 -1.56 11.03 -5.21
C GLY A 301 -2.23 9.75 -4.73
N TYR A 302 -1.48 8.95 -3.99
CA TYR A 302 -2.01 7.78 -3.30
C TYR A 302 -2.88 8.23 -2.11
N ALA A 303 -4.03 7.61 -1.91
CA ALA A 303 -4.83 7.77 -0.70
C ALA A 303 -4.95 6.45 0.07
N VAL A 304 -5.40 5.38 -0.56
CA VAL A 304 -5.53 4.06 0.06
C VAL A 304 -5.44 2.97 -0.99
N ALA A 305 -4.88 1.81 -0.63
CA ALA A 305 -4.95 0.60 -1.45
C ALA A 305 -5.28 -0.63 -0.59
N TRP A 306 -5.88 -1.63 -1.20
CA TRP A 306 -6.15 -2.90 -0.54
C TRP A 306 -6.09 -4.05 -1.54
N GLU A 307 -5.74 -5.21 -1.03
CA GLU A 307 -5.74 -6.44 -1.80
C GLU A 307 -7.03 -7.23 -1.51
N ASN A 308 -7.67 -7.73 -2.55
CA ASN A 308 -8.77 -8.68 -2.48
C ASN A 308 -8.34 -10.11 -2.88
N SER A 309 -7.19 -10.24 -3.49
CA SER A 309 -6.47 -11.50 -3.74
C SER A 309 -4.96 -11.23 -3.81
N GLN A 310 -4.16 -12.27 -3.90
CA GLN A 310 -2.71 -12.12 -3.91
C GLN A 310 -2.24 -11.24 -5.10
N TYR A 311 -1.66 -10.09 -4.80
CA TYR A 311 -1.16 -9.08 -5.74
C TYR A 311 -2.22 -8.42 -6.62
N SER A 312 -3.51 -8.58 -6.31
CA SER A 312 -4.60 -7.91 -7.01
C SER A 312 -5.49 -7.18 -6.03
N GLY A 313 -6.04 -6.07 -6.45
CA GLY A 313 -6.92 -5.27 -5.61
C GLY A 313 -7.26 -3.93 -6.23
N PHE A 314 -7.54 -2.97 -5.38
CA PHE A 314 -7.87 -1.62 -5.77
C PHE A 314 -7.04 -0.60 -5.00
N LEU A 315 -6.85 0.54 -5.62
CA LEU A 315 -6.38 1.75 -4.96
C LEU A 315 -7.34 2.91 -5.22
N VAL A 316 -7.43 3.83 -4.28
CA VAL A 316 -8.11 5.10 -4.46
C VAL A 316 -7.07 6.21 -4.39
N THR A 317 -7.14 7.12 -5.35
CA THR A 317 -6.25 8.27 -5.39
C THR A 317 -6.79 9.44 -4.60
N SER A 318 -5.96 10.43 -4.32
CA SER A 318 -6.35 11.66 -3.60
C SER A 318 -7.48 12.43 -4.30
N GLN A 319 -7.58 12.36 -5.63
CA GLN A 319 -8.67 12.95 -6.38
C GLN A 319 -9.96 12.12 -6.42
N GLY A 320 -9.94 10.91 -5.84
CA GLY A 320 -11.10 10.01 -5.82
C GLY A 320 -11.26 9.18 -7.10
N ARG A 321 -10.16 8.81 -7.73
CA ARG A 321 -10.16 7.81 -8.81
C ARG A 321 -10.00 6.42 -8.24
N ILE A 322 -10.77 5.47 -8.72
CA ILE A 322 -10.66 4.05 -8.36
C ILE A 322 -9.88 3.37 -9.47
N VAL A 323 -8.79 2.74 -9.10
CA VAL A 323 -7.88 2.05 -10.00
C VAL A 323 -7.75 0.60 -9.52
N SER A 324 -7.96 -0.37 -10.39
CA SER A 324 -7.63 -1.76 -10.09
C SER A 324 -6.15 -2.00 -10.40
N PHE A 325 -5.57 -2.94 -9.67
CA PHE A 325 -4.25 -3.46 -9.97
C PHE A 325 -4.28 -4.99 -9.99
N GLU A 326 -3.63 -5.55 -10.99
CA GLU A 326 -3.49 -6.99 -11.16
C GLU A 326 -2.04 -7.33 -11.51
N PRO A 327 -1.53 -8.54 -11.14
CA PRO A 327 -0.22 -8.95 -11.59
C PRO A 327 -0.15 -8.78 -13.12
N ALA A 328 0.86 -8.06 -13.59
CA ALA A 328 1.14 -8.08 -15.01
C ALA A 328 1.30 -9.57 -15.37
N SER A 329 0.37 -10.10 -16.16
CA SER A 329 0.60 -11.40 -16.79
C SER A 329 1.99 -11.27 -17.38
N GLU A 330 2.92 -12.22 -17.05
CA GLU A 330 4.22 -12.27 -17.73
C GLU A 330 3.88 -11.97 -19.18
N ALA A 331 4.28 -10.78 -19.64
CA ALA A 331 3.85 -10.27 -20.94
C ALA A 331 4.21 -11.40 -21.85
N ASP A 332 3.20 -11.99 -22.47
CA ASP A 332 3.31 -13.14 -23.35
C ASP A 332 4.59 -12.89 -24.12
N ASP A 333 5.74 -13.48 -23.58
CA ASP A 333 7.10 -13.08 -23.95
C ASP A 333 7.19 -13.29 -25.42
N GLY A 334 6.76 -12.25 -26.13
CA GLY A 334 6.29 -12.11 -27.47
C GLY A 334 6.15 -13.48 -28.10
N GLU A 335 4.94 -14.04 -28.17
CA GLU A 335 4.67 -15.15 -29.09
C GLU A 335 5.47 -14.85 -30.32
N ILE A 336 6.65 -15.50 -30.42
CA ILE A 336 7.52 -15.28 -31.59
C ILE A 336 6.55 -15.42 -32.74
N PRO A 337 6.22 -14.32 -33.45
CA PRO A 337 5.03 -14.31 -34.29
C PRO A 337 5.08 -15.60 -35.08
N ASN A 338 4.00 -16.37 -35.11
CA ASN A 338 3.98 -17.71 -35.74
C ASN A 338 4.67 -17.71 -37.10
N ILE A 339 4.71 -16.49 -37.70
CA ILE A 339 5.44 -16.20 -38.92
C ILE A 339 6.98 -16.28 -38.75
N LEU A 340 7.51 -15.93 -37.58
CA LEU A 340 8.96 -15.96 -37.30
C LEU A 340 9.39 -17.38 -36.98
N ILE A 341 8.58 -18.16 -36.26
CA ILE A 341 8.76 -19.62 -36.07
C ILE A 341 8.68 -20.32 -37.42
N LEU A 342 7.71 -19.96 -38.27
CA LEU A 342 7.56 -20.51 -39.60
C LEU A 342 8.76 -20.15 -40.49
N LEU A 343 9.26 -18.93 -40.40
CA LEU A 343 10.43 -18.46 -41.14
C LEU A 343 11.71 -19.21 -40.71
N VAL A 344 11.91 -19.41 -39.41
CA VAL A 344 13.03 -20.20 -38.88
C VAL A 344 12.89 -21.66 -39.29
N ALA A 345 11.69 -22.25 -39.18
CA ALA A 345 11.41 -23.62 -39.57
C ALA A 345 11.62 -23.89 -41.08
N LEU A 346 11.44 -22.89 -41.92
CA LEU A 346 11.71 -22.99 -43.37
C LEU A 346 13.16 -22.64 -43.74
N CYS A 347 13.74 -21.60 -43.14
CA CYS A 347 15.08 -21.15 -43.49
C CYS A 347 16.18 -22.10 -43.00
N VAL A 348 16.05 -22.66 -41.79
CA VAL A 348 17.08 -23.56 -41.23
C VAL A 348 17.25 -24.83 -42.07
N PRO A 349 16.19 -25.60 -42.40
CA PRO A 349 16.31 -26.75 -43.32
C PRO A 349 16.78 -26.34 -44.71
N GLY A 350 16.33 -25.19 -45.23
CA GLY A 350 16.73 -24.66 -46.52
C GLY A 350 18.24 -24.40 -46.64
N VAL A 351 18.83 -23.81 -45.60
CA VAL A 351 20.28 -23.59 -45.52
C VAL A 351 21.04 -24.94 -45.44
N PHE A 352 20.55 -25.88 -44.63
CA PHE A 352 21.16 -27.23 -44.54
C PHE A 352 21.10 -27.99 -45.89
N ILE A 353 19.96 -27.97 -46.55
CA ILE A 353 19.78 -28.59 -47.88
C ILE A 353 20.70 -27.86 -48.89
N GLY A 354 20.80 -26.55 -48.86
CA GLY A 354 21.70 -25.75 -49.69
C GLY A 354 23.16 -26.11 -49.45
N LEU A 355 23.60 -26.25 -48.22
CA LEU A 355 24.97 -26.67 -47.86
C LEU A 355 25.27 -28.09 -48.32
N ILE A 356 24.34 -29.05 -48.14
CA ILE A 356 24.48 -30.42 -48.61
C ILE A 356 24.57 -30.46 -50.13
N TYR A 357 23.72 -29.68 -50.82
CA TYR A 357 23.76 -29.56 -52.28
C TYR A 357 25.07 -28.99 -52.76
N TRP A 358 25.56 -27.93 -52.14
CA TRP A 358 26.83 -27.26 -52.49
C TRP A 358 28.05 -28.17 -52.31
N ASN A 359 28.06 -29.00 -51.25
CA ASN A 359 29.18 -29.92 -50.96
C ASN A 359 29.05 -31.28 -51.63
N SER A 360 27.97 -31.62 -52.34
CA SER A 360 27.74 -32.90 -53.01
C SER A 360 27.73 -32.80 -54.52
N PRO A 361 28.85 -33.12 -55.19
CA PRO A 361 28.94 -33.14 -56.69
C PRO A 361 27.92 -34.10 -57.33
N TRP A 362 27.51 -35.15 -56.59
CA TRP A 362 26.55 -36.14 -57.04
C TRP A 362 25.13 -35.54 -57.11
N LEU A 363 24.71 -34.79 -56.10
CA LEU A 363 23.41 -34.10 -56.10
C LEU A 363 23.35 -33.02 -57.18
N GLN A 364 24.40 -32.25 -57.36
CA GLN A 364 24.50 -31.24 -58.42
C GLN A 364 24.31 -31.85 -59.83
N ARG A 365 24.94 -32.97 -60.08
CA ARG A 365 24.80 -33.69 -61.35
C ARG A 365 23.37 -34.23 -61.57
N LYS A 366 22.77 -34.80 -60.50
CA LYS A 366 21.40 -35.31 -60.56
C LYS A 366 20.39 -34.21 -60.84
N TYR A 367 20.55 -33.08 -60.21
CA TYR A 367 19.67 -31.90 -60.40
C TYR A 367 19.83 -31.29 -61.79
N ALA A 368 21.04 -31.15 -62.28
CA ALA A 368 21.31 -30.69 -63.63
C ALA A 368 20.70 -31.61 -64.70
N ASN A 369 20.71 -32.92 -64.47
CA ASN A 369 20.07 -33.93 -65.37
C ASN A 369 18.53 -33.84 -65.37
N LEU A 370 17.89 -33.50 -64.25
CA LEU A 370 16.45 -33.33 -64.11
C LEU A 370 16.00 -32.08 -64.91
N PHE A 371 16.71 -30.97 -64.81
CA PHE A 371 16.38 -29.75 -65.52
C PHE A 371 16.72 -29.81 -67.03
N SER A 372 17.72 -30.62 -67.44
CA SER A 372 18.01 -30.82 -68.84
C SER A 372 17.02 -31.71 -69.57
N ARG A 373 16.29 -32.56 -68.82
CA ARG A 373 15.27 -33.45 -69.38
C ARG A 373 13.97 -32.70 -69.71
N ASN A 374 13.57 -31.74 -68.86
CA ASN A 374 12.39 -30.90 -69.13
C ASN A 374 12.56 -29.97 -70.33
N LYS A 375 13.79 -29.62 -70.72
CA LYS A 375 14.03 -28.80 -71.93
C LYS A 375 13.94 -29.57 -73.23
N LYS A 376 13.88 -30.91 -73.25
CA LYS A 376 13.75 -31.72 -74.44
C LYS A 376 12.31 -32.07 -74.80
N ASP A 377 11.36 -31.83 -73.90
CA ASP A 377 9.94 -32.11 -74.13
C ASP A 377 9.17 -30.85 -74.59
N GLU A 378 9.87 -29.73 -74.79
CA GLU A 378 9.30 -28.47 -75.31
C GLU A 378 9.81 -28.11 -76.70
N GLN A 379 10.41 -29.05 -77.42
CA GLN A 379 10.75 -28.95 -78.88
C GLN A 379 10.04 -30.09 -79.60
#